data_9f1f158f27ba757daad34052184e21ed
#
_entry.id   9f1f158f27ba757daad34052184e21ed
#
_cell.length_a   1.000
_cell.length_b   1.000
_cell.length_c   1.000
_cell.angle_alpha   90.00
_cell.angle_beta   90.00
_cell.angle_gamma   90.00
#
_symmetry.space_group_name_H-M   'P 1'
#
loop_
_entity.id
_entity.type
_entity.pdbx_description
1 polymer ?
#
loop_
_entity_poly.entity_id
_entity_poly.type
_entity_poly.pdbx_seq_one_letter_code
_entity_poly.pdbx_strand_id
1 'polypeptide(L)'
;MQGNLNGERLKKARIYRGFSVSELAEKSGCSRQSIYMYEREKTKRVDLNAIEALARTLDFPERFFCESDMKAEIGSTYFRALLTTSSRYREAQTQKMEFLADIFVFLQEYLEFPHRTIPDCSGQTPEEAAATLRREWHLGTRPIENIVALIESNGIIVTKFPVETNDIDAFSQLVRIGDEDIYLIGYSENKTAASNVRFRCSDRCREYEAVCAKSGLLTKMV
;
A
#
# COMPACT_ATOMS: atom_id res chain seq x y z
N MET A 1 4.86 19.67 -30.04
CA MET A 1 3.45 19.42 -29.67
C MET A 1 3.34 19.44 -28.16
N GLN A 2 2.19 19.84 -27.58
CA GLN A 2 1.99 19.91 -26.13
C GLN A 2 0.87 18.94 -25.73
N GLY A 3 1.08 18.20 -24.66
CA GLY A 3 0.13 17.31 -24.03
C GLY A 3 -0.42 17.87 -22.72
N ASN A 4 -1.57 17.38 -22.28
CA ASN A 4 -2.13 17.71 -20.97
C ASN A 4 -1.53 16.77 -19.93
N LEU A 5 -0.82 17.30 -18.94
CA LEU A 5 -0.17 16.52 -17.88
C LEU A 5 -0.97 16.63 -16.58
N ASN A 6 -1.26 15.50 -15.97
CA ASN A 6 -1.79 15.41 -14.61
C ASN A 6 -0.63 15.40 -13.59
N GLY A 7 -0.46 16.51 -12.88
CA GLY A 7 0.64 16.68 -11.94
C GLY A 7 0.55 15.78 -10.71
N GLU A 8 -0.66 15.45 -10.25
CA GLU A 8 -0.85 14.52 -9.13
C GLU A 8 -0.37 13.11 -9.52
N ARG A 9 -0.69 12.64 -10.72
CA ARG A 9 -0.19 11.35 -11.21
C ARG A 9 1.31 11.33 -11.41
N LEU A 10 1.91 12.41 -11.86
CA LEU A 10 3.37 12.54 -11.91
C LEU A 10 3.99 12.41 -10.52
N LYS A 11 3.45 13.11 -9.54
CA LYS A 11 3.90 13.04 -8.15
C LYS A 11 3.75 11.64 -7.56
N LYS A 12 2.61 10.99 -7.78
CA LYS A 12 2.35 9.61 -7.33
C LYS A 12 3.34 8.62 -7.95
N ALA A 13 3.60 8.69 -9.26
CA ALA A 13 4.57 7.83 -9.93
C ALA A 13 6.00 8.05 -9.41
N ARG A 14 6.39 9.31 -9.16
CA ARG A 14 7.70 9.63 -8.57
C ARG A 14 7.84 9.05 -7.17
N ILE A 15 6.83 9.22 -6.32
CA ILE A 15 6.82 8.67 -4.96
C ILE A 15 6.84 7.13 -5.00
N TYR A 16 6.06 6.52 -5.88
CA TYR A 16 6.04 5.07 -6.10
C TYR A 16 7.44 4.51 -6.39
N ARG A 17 8.22 5.20 -7.25
CA ARG A 17 9.61 4.84 -7.55
C ARG A 17 10.59 5.26 -6.45
N GLY A 18 10.12 5.93 -5.43
CA GLY A 18 10.95 6.44 -4.34
C GLY A 18 11.93 7.53 -4.82
N PHE A 19 11.65 8.31 -5.85
CA PHE A 19 12.52 9.37 -6.30
C PHE A 19 12.21 10.71 -5.61
N SER A 20 13.26 11.44 -5.25
CA SER A 20 13.16 12.87 -4.97
C SER A 20 12.95 13.65 -6.27
N VAL A 21 12.48 14.89 -6.16
CA VAL A 21 12.37 15.80 -7.33
C VAL A 21 13.72 15.97 -8.02
N SER A 22 14.81 16.01 -7.25
CA SER A 22 16.18 16.17 -7.78
C SER A 22 16.63 14.95 -8.59
N GLU A 23 16.38 13.75 -8.07
CA GLU A 23 16.73 12.50 -8.77
C GLU A 23 15.89 12.31 -10.04
N LEU A 24 14.59 12.66 -9.99
CA LEU A 24 13.77 12.62 -11.19
C LEU A 24 14.25 13.63 -12.24
N ALA A 25 14.64 14.84 -11.83
CA ALA A 25 15.18 15.84 -12.71
C ALA A 25 16.46 15.38 -13.41
N GLU A 26 17.40 14.83 -12.66
CA GLU A 26 18.67 14.31 -13.18
C GLU A 26 18.43 13.16 -14.17
N LYS A 27 17.57 12.21 -13.84
CA LYS A 27 17.31 11.02 -14.66
C LYS A 27 16.49 11.31 -15.93
N SER A 28 15.54 12.25 -15.85
CA SER A 28 14.66 12.59 -16.97
C SER A 28 15.20 13.68 -17.90
N GLY A 29 16.26 14.40 -17.48
CA GLY A 29 16.75 15.58 -18.18
C GLY A 29 15.86 16.82 -18.04
N CYS A 30 14.79 16.76 -17.26
CA CYS A 30 13.95 17.91 -16.95
C CYS A 30 14.58 18.76 -15.84
N SER A 31 14.29 20.09 -15.82
CA SER A 31 14.74 20.91 -14.69
C SER A 31 13.92 20.62 -13.42
N ARG A 32 14.55 20.78 -12.24
CA ARG A 32 13.83 20.68 -10.95
C ARG A 32 12.63 21.62 -10.88
N GLN A 33 12.80 22.83 -11.40
CA GLN A 33 11.75 23.84 -11.46
C GLN A 33 10.58 23.38 -12.33
N SER A 34 10.86 22.77 -13.49
CA SER A 34 9.81 22.22 -14.36
C SER A 34 9.01 21.12 -13.64
N ILE A 35 9.68 20.16 -13.02
CA ILE A 35 8.99 19.07 -12.29
C ILE A 35 8.14 19.64 -11.15
N TYR A 36 8.68 20.59 -10.39
CA TYR A 36 7.95 21.27 -9.32
C TYR A 36 6.68 21.97 -9.85
N MET A 37 6.77 22.65 -11.00
CA MET A 37 5.65 23.32 -11.63
C MET A 37 4.62 22.32 -12.16
N TYR A 38 5.06 21.18 -12.70
CA TYR A 38 4.20 20.11 -13.19
C TYR A 38 3.42 19.46 -12.05
N GLU A 39 4.08 19.05 -10.96
CA GLU A 39 3.43 18.40 -9.82
C GLU A 39 2.44 19.31 -9.07
N ARG A 40 2.57 20.63 -9.21
CA ARG A 40 1.64 21.62 -8.63
C ARG A 40 0.58 22.11 -9.63
N GLU A 41 0.46 21.46 -10.76
CA GLU A 41 -0.49 21.83 -11.82
C GLU A 41 -0.41 23.30 -12.30
N LYS A 42 0.71 23.99 -12.02
CA LYS A 42 0.93 25.35 -12.49
C LYS A 42 1.19 25.41 -14.00
N THR A 43 1.51 24.27 -14.61
CA THR A 43 1.72 24.12 -16.04
C THR A 43 1.00 22.84 -16.48
N LYS A 44 -0.19 22.99 -17.09
CA LYS A 44 -0.98 21.85 -17.59
C LYS A 44 -0.55 21.38 -18.96
N ARG A 45 -0.09 22.28 -19.81
CA ARG A 45 0.40 21.97 -21.17
C ARG A 45 1.91 21.82 -21.15
N VAL A 46 2.36 20.60 -21.33
CA VAL A 46 3.77 20.20 -21.26
C VAL A 46 4.20 19.68 -22.63
N ASP A 47 5.46 19.87 -22.99
CA ASP A 47 6.05 19.31 -24.20
C ASP A 47 5.92 17.78 -24.17
N LEU A 48 5.48 17.17 -25.26
CA LEU A 48 5.36 15.72 -25.39
C LEU A 48 6.69 15.00 -25.14
N ASN A 49 7.80 15.57 -25.57
CA ASN A 49 9.12 15.01 -25.31
C ASN A 49 9.45 14.96 -23.81
N ALA A 50 8.97 15.95 -23.04
CA ALA A 50 9.14 15.94 -21.58
C ALA A 50 8.24 14.87 -20.93
N ILE A 51 7.00 14.70 -21.40
CA ILE A 51 6.11 13.63 -20.92
C ILE A 51 6.71 12.25 -21.22
N GLU A 52 7.22 12.04 -22.43
CA GLU A 52 7.90 10.80 -22.83
C GLU A 52 9.15 10.52 -21.97
N ALA A 53 9.97 11.54 -21.71
CA ALA A 53 11.16 11.40 -20.88
C ALA A 53 10.80 11.03 -19.42
N LEU A 54 9.75 11.66 -18.85
CA LEU A 54 9.25 11.35 -17.52
C LEU A 54 8.64 9.94 -17.47
N ALA A 55 7.86 9.56 -18.48
CA ALA A 55 7.24 8.25 -18.61
C ALA A 55 8.28 7.13 -18.65
N ARG A 56 9.31 7.30 -19.47
CA ARG A 56 10.45 6.37 -19.59
C ARG A 56 11.24 6.27 -18.28
N THR A 57 11.52 7.40 -17.65
CA THR A 57 12.30 7.45 -16.40
C THR A 57 11.57 6.79 -15.23
N LEU A 58 10.25 6.98 -15.17
CA LEU A 58 9.40 6.43 -14.11
C LEU A 58 8.89 5.03 -14.44
N ASP A 59 9.09 4.56 -15.69
CA ASP A 59 8.60 3.27 -16.17
C ASP A 59 7.08 3.13 -16.00
N PHE A 60 6.36 4.15 -16.52
CA PHE A 60 4.91 4.19 -16.62
C PHE A 60 4.51 4.54 -18.05
N PRO A 61 3.35 4.07 -18.54
CA PRO A 61 2.86 4.48 -19.86
C PRO A 61 2.59 6.00 -19.90
N GLU A 62 2.86 6.65 -21.02
CA GLU A 62 2.60 8.09 -21.19
C GLU A 62 1.12 8.45 -20.89
N ARG A 63 0.19 7.59 -21.31
CA ARG A 63 -1.22 7.73 -21.06
C ARG A 63 -1.55 7.88 -19.57
N PHE A 64 -0.81 7.19 -18.68
CA PHE A 64 -0.98 7.28 -17.24
C PHE A 64 -0.91 8.73 -16.75
N PHE A 65 -0.02 9.54 -17.33
CA PHE A 65 0.17 10.94 -16.92
C PHE A 65 -0.86 11.91 -17.47
N CYS A 66 -1.73 11.45 -18.39
CA CYS A 66 -2.74 12.29 -19.05
C CYS A 66 -4.17 12.02 -18.53
N GLU A 67 -4.37 10.96 -17.77
CA GLU A 67 -5.68 10.56 -17.24
C GLU A 67 -6.04 11.30 -15.95
N SER A 68 -7.33 11.38 -15.67
CA SER A 68 -7.83 11.82 -14.37
C SER A 68 -7.52 10.79 -13.30
N ASP A 69 -7.32 11.27 -12.08
CA ASP A 69 -7.08 10.39 -10.92
C ASP A 69 -8.39 9.96 -10.28
N MET A 70 -8.43 8.71 -9.76
CA MET A 70 -9.50 8.32 -8.87
C MET A 70 -9.28 8.97 -7.50
N LYS A 71 -10.34 9.46 -6.89
CA LYS A 71 -10.27 10.06 -5.56
C LYS A 71 -10.26 8.94 -4.51
N ALA A 72 -9.08 8.46 -4.18
CA ALA A 72 -8.87 7.58 -3.04
C ALA A 72 -8.55 8.43 -1.81
N GLU A 73 -9.25 8.19 -0.71
CA GLU A 73 -8.90 8.74 0.60
C GLU A 73 -8.03 7.72 1.33
N ILE A 74 -6.77 8.08 1.54
CA ILE A 74 -5.84 7.23 2.29
C ILE A 74 -6.15 7.41 3.77
N GLY A 75 -6.63 6.34 4.38
CA GLY A 75 -6.79 6.25 5.81
C GLY A 75 -5.46 6.03 6.55
N SER A 76 -5.53 5.54 7.77
CA SER A 76 -4.35 5.28 8.58
C SER A 76 -3.47 4.18 7.96
N THR A 77 -2.18 4.44 7.85
CA THR A 77 -1.17 3.46 7.44
C THR A 77 -0.29 3.10 8.64
N TYR A 78 -0.13 1.82 8.90
CA TYR A 78 0.62 1.31 10.04
C TYR A 78 1.75 0.42 9.56
N PHE A 79 2.97 0.82 9.91
CA PHE A 79 4.19 0.12 9.51
C PHE A 79 4.75 -0.69 10.66
N ARG A 80 5.02 -1.97 10.41
CA ARG A 80 5.99 -2.73 11.16
C ARG A 80 7.37 -2.49 10.56
N ALA A 81 8.05 -1.47 11.06
CA ALA A 81 9.32 -1.03 10.52
C ALA A 81 10.25 -0.59 11.64
N LEU A 82 11.55 -0.63 11.40
CA LEU A 82 12.53 -0.06 12.30
C LEU A 82 12.29 1.46 12.43
N LEU A 83 12.58 2.01 13.60
CA LEU A 83 12.45 3.45 13.87
C LEU A 83 13.32 4.30 12.94
N THR A 84 14.37 3.72 12.39
CA THR A 84 15.32 4.33 11.45
C THR A 84 14.83 4.39 10.00
N THR A 85 13.69 3.75 9.68
CA THR A 85 13.15 3.74 8.31
C THR A 85 12.81 5.15 7.84
N SER A 86 13.37 5.58 6.71
CA SER A 86 13.16 6.92 6.18
C SER A 86 11.70 7.18 5.80
N SER A 87 11.22 8.43 5.94
CA SER A 87 9.87 8.85 5.54
C SER A 87 9.62 8.58 4.06
N ARG A 88 10.59 8.84 3.21
CA ARG A 88 10.55 8.60 1.76
C ARG A 88 10.19 7.14 1.43
N TYR A 89 10.76 6.20 2.19
CA TYR A 89 10.51 4.78 1.99
C TYR A 89 9.09 4.40 2.37
N ARG A 90 8.60 4.95 3.50
CA ARG A 90 7.22 4.75 3.95
C ARG A 90 6.23 5.32 2.95
N GLU A 91 6.48 6.53 2.45
CA GLU A 91 5.66 7.18 1.43
C GLU A 91 5.57 6.35 0.15
N ALA A 92 6.70 5.78 -0.32
CA ALA A 92 6.71 4.92 -1.50
C ALA A 92 5.87 3.66 -1.30
N GLN A 93 5.92 3.04 -0.11
CA GLN A 93 5.09 1.87 0.18
C GLN A 93 3.60 2.23 0.29
N THR A 94 3.27 3.35 0.93
CA THR A 94 1.89 3.87 0.97
C THR A 94 1.35 4.10 -0.45
N GLN A 95 2.16 4.68 -1.34
CA GLN A 95 1.76 4.92 -2.72
C GLN A 95 1.55 3.62 -3.52
N LYS A 96 2.35 2.57 -3.25
CA LYS A 96 2.15 1.25 -3.87
C LYS A 96 0.80 0.65 -3.48
N MET A 97 0.38 0.83 -2.21
CA MET A 97 -0.91 0.35 -1.74
C MET A 97 -2.08 1.14 -2.34
N GLU A 98 -1.91 2.44 -2.53
CA GLU A 98 -2.92 3.24 -3.20
C GLU A 98 -3.17 2.73 -4.63
N PHE A 99 -2.11 2.49 -5.41
CA PHE A 99 -2.27 1.91 -6.74
C PHE A 99 -2.86 0.49 -6.72
N LEU A 100 -2.53 -0.30 -5.70
CA LEU A 100 -3.16 -1.61 -5.56
C LEU A 100 -4.66 -1.49 -5.28
N ALA A 101 -5.07 -0.53 -4.45
CA ALA A 101 -6.48 -0.27 -4.20
C ALA A 101 -7.22 0.17 -5.47
N ASP A 102 -6.61 1.04 -6.29
CA ASP A 102 -7.16 1.44 -7.58
C ASP A 102 -7.36 0.23 -8.51
N ILE A 103 -6.36 -0.67 -8.56
CA ILE A 103 -6.45 -1.91 -9.34
C ILE A 103 -7.57 -2.82 -8.80
N PHE A 104 -7.68 -2.93 -7.48
CA PHE A 104 -8.71 -3.76 -6.86
C PHE A 104 -10.11 -3.26 -7.19
N VAL A 105 -10.38 -1.95 -7.08
CA VAL A 105 -11.67 -1.36 -7.44
C VAL A 105 -11.99 -1.62 -8.92
N PHE A 106 -11.01 -1.46 -9.81
CA PHE A 106 -11.19 -1.80 -11.22
C PHE A 106 -11.54 -3.28 -11.42
N LEU A 107 -10.89 -4.19 -10.69
CA LEU A 107 -11.16 -5.62 -10.82
C LEU A 107 -12.52 -6.02 -10.26
N GLN A 108 -13.07 -5.30 -9.28
CA GLN A 108 -14.41 -5.55 -8.73
C GLN A 108 -15.52 -5.37 -9.77
N GLU A 109 -15.28 -4.61 -10.85
CA GLU A 109 -16.22 -4.51 -11.96
C GLU A 109 -16.38 -5.82 -12.75
N TYR A 110 -15.39 -6.72 -12.65
CA TYR A 110 -15.30 -7.95 -13.44
C TYR A 110 -15.26 -9.24 -12.61
N LEU A 111 -14.88 -9.14 -11.34
CA LEU A 111 -14.65 -10.27 -10.46
C LEU A 111 -15.41 -10.10 -9.15
N GLU A 112 -15.94 -11.21 -8.64
CA GLU A 112 -16.49 -11.25 -7.29
C GLU A 112 -15.37 -11.56 -6.28
N PHE A 113 -15.22 -10.69 -5.30
CA PHE A 113 -14.28 -10.86 -4.19
C PHE A 113 -15.01 -11.28 -2.91
N PRO A 114 -14.34 -11.99 -1.99
CA PRO A 114 -14.91 -12.32 -0.70
C PRO A 114 -15.38 -11.08 0.05
N HIS A 115 -16.56 -11.16 0.66
CA HIS A 115 -17.05 -10.08 1.50
C HIS A 115 -16.20 -9.92 2.76
N ARG A 116 -16.03 -8.66 3.17
CA ARG A 116 -15.32 -8.34 4.39
C ARG A 116 -16.09 -8.84 5.62
N THR A 117 -15.41 -9.67 6.43
CA THR A 117 -15.96 -10.23 7.68
C THR A 117 -15.06 -9.90 8.87
N ILE A 118 -14.71 -8.62 9.02
CA ILE A 118 -13.87 -8.15 10.14
C ILE A 118 -14.78 -7.66 11.26
N PRO A 119 -14.75 -8.29 12.46
CA PRO A 119 -15.53 -7.81 13.60
C PRO A 119 -15.01 -6.47 14.11
N ASP A 120 -15.91 -5.66 14.68
CA ASP A 120 -15.49 -4.49 15.45
C ASP A 120 -14.88 -4.94 16.78
N CYS A 121 -13.61 -4.66 16.94
CA CYS A 121 -12.87 -4.93 18.16
C CYS A 121 -12.48 -3.65 18.91
N SER A 122 -13.12 -2.53 18.67
CA SER A 122 -12.80 -1.25 19.31
C SER A 122 -12.85 -1.37 20.84
N GLY A 123 -11.82 -0.83 21.50
CA GLY A 123 -11.72 -0.87 22.96
C GLY A 123 -11.24 -2.19 23.58
N GLN A 124 -11.02 -3.24 22.79
CA GLN A 124 -10.47 -4.52 23.28
C GLN A 124 -8.94 -4.46 23.36
N THR A 125 -8.34 -5.26 24.20
CA THR A 125 -6.90 -5.53 24.14
C THR A 125 -6.57 -6.37 22.90
N PRO A 126 -5.30 -6.40 22.44
CA PRO A 126 -4.91 -7.23 21.31
C PRO A 126 -5.29 -8.71 21.48
N GLU A 127 -5.11 -9.26 22.67
CA GLU A 127 -5.44 -10.64 22.99
C GLU A 127 -6.95 -10.93 22.93
N GLU A 128 -7.77 -10.02 23.46
CA GLU A 128 -9.24 -10.12 23.38
C GLU A 128 -9.71 -10.03 21.94
N ALA A 129 -9.10 -9.15 21.15
CA ALA A 129 -9.44 -8.99 19.75
C ALA A 129 -9.05 -10.21 18.92
N ALA A 130 -7.88 -10.78 19.16
CA ALA A 130 -7.48 -12.03 18.52
C ALA A 130 -8.43 -13.18 18.87
N ALA A 131 -8.87 -13.26 20.14
CA ALA A 131 -9.87 -14.25 20.56
C ALA A 131 -11.22 -14.02 19.89
N THR A 132 -11.66 -12.76 19.79
CA THR A 132 -12.90 -12.39 19.08
C THR A 132 -12.83 -12.80 17.62
N LEU A 133 -11.75 -12.47 16.93
CA LEU A 133 -11.55 -12.81 15.53
C LEU A 133 -11.54 -14.33 15.32
N ARG A 134 -10.79 -15.07 16.14
CA ARG A 134 -10.77 -16.54 16.06
C ARG A 134 -12.15 -17.16 16.25
N ARG A 135 -12.99 -16.57 17.10
CA ARG A 135 -14.38 -16.99 17.29
C ARG A 135 -15.24 -16.70 16.07
N GLU A 136 -15.18 -15.47 15.55
CA GLU A 136 -15.98 -15.05 14.39
C GLU A 136 -15.59 -15.83 13.11
N TRP A 137 -14.31 -16.13 12.95
CA TRP A 137 -13.81 -16.91 11.81
C TRP A 137 -13.82 -18.42 12.07
N HIS A 138 -14.43 -18.88 13.17
CA HIS A 138 -14.59 -20.29 13.54
C HIS A 138 -13.28 -21.10 13.56
N LEU A 139 -12.17 -20.48 13.94
CA LEU A 139 -10.82 -21.07 13.91
C LEU A 139 -10.56 -22.02 15.12
N GLY A 140 -11.30 -21.87 16.20
CA GLY A 140 -11.04 -22.61 17.43
C GLY A 140 -9.63 -22.32 17.97
N THR A 141 -9.01 -23.36 18.54
CA THR A 141 -7.63 -23.30 19.11
C THR A 141 -6.57 -23.89 18.18
N ARG A 142 -6.95 -24.36 16.97
CA ARG A 142 -6.03 -25.02 16.06
C ARG A 142 -5.06 -24.01 15.44
N PRO A 143 -3.82 -24.43 15.12
CA PRO A 143 -2.91 -23.61 14.31
C PRO A 143 -3.54 -23.28 12.96
N ILE A 144 -3.24 -22.07 12.46
CA ILE A 144 -3.67 -21.64 11.14
C ILE A 144 -2.67 -22.17 10.11
N GLU A 145 -3.14 -23.02 9.19
CA GLU A 145 -2.27 -23.64 8.17
C GLU A 145 -1.81 -22.64 7.12
N ASN A 146 -2.72 -21.80 6.64
CA ASN A 146 -2.43 -20.78 5.65
C ASN A 146 -3.10 -19.46 6.03
N ILE A 147 -2.32 -18.59 6.67
CA ILE A 147 -2.80 -17.30 7.16
C ILE A 147 -3.17 -16.34 6.00
N VAL A 148 -2.44 -16.37 4.89
CA VAL A 148 -2.72 -15.51 3.73
C VAL A 148 -4.09 -15.88 3.15
N ALA A 149 -4.31 -17.15 2.83
CA ALA A 149 -5.60 -17.60 2.31
C ALA A 149 -6.75 -17.32 3.28
N LEU A 150 -6.54 -17.44 4.59
CA LEU A 150 -7.53 -17.11 5.60
C LEU A 150 -7.87 -15.62 5.56
N ILE A 151 -6.89 -14.74 5.50
CA ILE A 151 -7.10 -13.29 5.48
C ILE A 151 -7.82 -12.89 4.18
N GLU A 152 -7.39 -13.42 3.04
CA GLU A 152 -8.00 -13.14 1.73
C GLU A 152 -9.45 -13.65 1.65
N SER A 153 -9.75 -14.83 2.21
CA SER A 153 -11.12 -15.35 2.25
C SER A 153 -12.07 -14.52 3.13
N ASN A 154 -11.53 -13.65 3.97
CA ASN A 154 -12.27 -12.70 4.79
C ASN A 154 -12.26 -11.26 4.24
N GLY A 155 -11.97 -11.08 2.95
CA GLY A 155 -12.12 -9.82 2.24
C GLY A 155 -11.02 -8.80 2.53
N ILE A 156 -9.82 -9.25 2.93
CA ILE A 156 -8.64 -8.40 3.12
C ILE A 156 -7.64 -8.71 2.03
N ILE A 157 -7.14 -7.71 1.36
CA ILE A 157 -6.16 -7.88 0.28
C ILE A 157 -4.76 -8.04 0.87
N VAL A 158 -4.10 -9.15 0.52
CA VAL A 158 -2.72 -9.40 0.93
C VAL A 158 -1.81 -9.29 -0.29
N THR A 159 -0.74 -8.52 -0.17
CA THR A 159 0.24 -8.36 -1.24
C THR A 159 1.65 -8.53 -0.75
N LYS A 160 2.48 -9.05 -1.62
CA LYS A 160 3.90 -9.21 -1.44
C LYS A 160 4.62 -8.13 -2.25
N PHE A 161 5.58 -7.46 -1.68
CA PHE A 161 6.31 -6.42 -2.39
C PHE A 161 7.82 -6.56 -2.21
N PRO A 162 8.59 -6.26 -3.28
CA PRO A 162 10.03 -6.15 -3.16
C PRO A 162 10.38 -4.93 -2.32
N VAL A 163 11.23 -5.10 -1.33
CA VAL A 163 11.76 -4.00 -0.50
C VAL A 163 13.26 -3.95 -0.69
N GLU A 164 13.77 -2.77 -1.00
CA GLU A 164 15.20 -2.55 -1.20
C GLU A 164 15.97 -2.53 0.13
N THR A 165 15.26 -2.37 1.26
CA THR A 165 15.84 -2.39 2.61
C THR A 165 15.15 -3.42 3.48
N ASN A 166 15.89 -3.98 4.45
CA ASN A 166 15.34 -4.92 5.44
C ASN A 166 14.57 -4.22 6.58
N ASP A 167 14.27 -2.92 6.43
CA ASP A 167 13.75 -2.08 7.51
C ASP A 167 12.24 -2.15 7.66
N ILE A 168 11.51 -2.56 6.62
CA ILE A 168 10.05 -2.74 6.65
C ILE A 168 9.73 -4.21 6.45
N ASP A 169 9.13 -4.83 7.46
CA ASP A 169 8.72 -6.23 7.41
C ASP A 169 7.32 -6.40 6.82
N ALA A 170 6.41 -5.59 7.30
CA ALA A 170 5.02 -5.57 6.89
C ALA A 170 4.39 -4.22 7.21
N PHE A 171 3.26 -3.93 6.58
CA PHE A 171 2.40 -2.80 6.93
C PHE A 171 0.96 -3.09 6.55
N SER A 172 0.06 -2.38 7.18
CA SER A 172 -1.36 -2.42 6.85
C SER A 172 -1.86 -1.02 6.54
N GLN A 173 -2.82 -0.94 5.65
CA GLN A 173 -3.41 0.33 5.22
C GLN A 173 -4.90 0.16 4.98
N LEU A 174 -5.65 1.17 5.42
CA LEU A 174 -7.02 1.37 5.02
C LEU A 174 -7.04 2.40 3.89
N VAL A 175 -7.68 2.06 2.78
CA VAL A 175 -7.94 2.98 1.67
C VAL A 175 -9.45 3.05 1.49
N ARG A 176 -10.00 4.26 1.41
CA ARG A 176 -11.41 4.49 1.10
C ARG A 176 -11.54 4.99 -0.33
N ILE A 177 -12.35 4.31 -1.13
CA ILE A 177 -12.67 4.71 -2.49
C ILE A 177 -14.20 4.75 -2.61
N GLY A 178 -14.75 5.95 -2.76
CA GLY A 178 -16.21 6.14 -2.64
C GLY A 178 -16.71 5.76 -1.25
N ASP A 179 -17.65 4.84 -1.19
CA ASP A 179 -18.23 4.33 0.07
C ASP A 179 -17.57 3.01 0.54
N GLU A 180 -16.55 2.53 -0.16
CA GLU A 180 -15.88 1.28 0.16
C GLU A 180 -14.60 1.48 0.97
N ASP A 181 -14.50 0.72 2.07
CA ASP A 181 -13.29 0.58 2.88
C ASP A 181 -12.51 -0.66 2.43
N ILE A 182 -11.34 -0.46 1.86
CA ILE A 182 -10.45 -1.50 1.37
C ILE A 182 -9.30 -1.70 2.35
N TYR A 183 -9.20 -2.89 2.91
CA TYR A 183 -8.14 -3.26 3.84
C TYR A 183 -7.02 -3.98 3.10
N LEU A 184 -5.81 -3.46 3.23
CA LEU A 184 -4.63 -3.92 2.54
C LEU A 184 -3.56 -4.31 3.55
N ILE A 185 -2.93 -5.46 3.33
CA ILE A 185 -1.76 -5.90 4.08
C ILE A 185 -0.63 -6.14 3.09
N GLY A 186 0.49 -5.44 3.29
CA GLY A 186 1.71 -5.66 2.53
C GLY A 186 2.78 -6.32 3.38
N TYR A 187 3.52 -7.27 2.81
CA TYR A 187 4.67 -7.89 3.47
C TYR A 187 5.88 -7.98 2.55
N SER A 188 7.08 -7.92 3.15
CA SER A 188 8.34 -7.92 2.42
C SER A 188 8.68 -9.29 1.83
N GLU A 189 9.16 -9.28 0.58
CA GLU A 189 9.66 -10.48 -0.11
C GLU A 189 11.05 -10.91 0.35
N ASN A 190 11.86 -9.99 0.87
CA ASN A 190 13.29 -10.21 1.10
C ASN A 190 13.62 -11.06 2.34
N LYS A 191 12.64 -11.50 3.10
CA LYS A 191 12.87 -12.38 4.25
C LYS A 191 12.73 -13.84 3.85
N THR A 192 13.68 -14.64 4.30
CA THR A 192 13.70 -16.10 4.05
C THR A 192 12.37 -16.75 4.45
N ALA A 193 11.99 -17.82 3.76
CA ALA A 193 10.80 -18.61 4.06
C ALA A 193 10.68 -18.96 5.57
N ALA A 194 11.80 -19.09 6.29
CA ALA A 194 11.83 -19.32 7.74
C ALA A 194 11.32 -18.12 8.56
N SER A 195 11.47 -16.88 8.08
CA SER A 195 10.89 -15.69 8.73
C SER A 195 9.45 -15.41 8.27
N ASN A 196 9.10 -15.82 7.05
CA ASN A 196 7.74 -15.72 6.52
C ASN A 196 6.82 -16.85 7.05
N VAL A 197 7.37 -18.04 7.33
CA VAL A 197 6.64 -19.21 7.86
C VAL A 197 6.48 -19.19 9.38
N ARG A 198 7.14 -18.26 10.07
CA ARG A 198 6.91 -18.06 11.51
C ARG A 198 5.62 -17.31 11.86
N PHE A 199 4.62 -17.38 11.00
CA PHE A 199 3.20 -17.31 11.35
C PHE A 199 2.74 -18.57 12.14
N ARG A 200 3.66 -19.35 12.69
CA ARG A 200 3.30 -20.38 13.66
C ARG A 200 2.87 -19.69 14.95
N CYS A 201 1.61 -19.86 15.24
CA CYS A 201 0.96 -19.52 16.49
C CYS A 201 1.67 -20.26 17.66
N SER A 202 2.77 -19.74 18.12
CA SER A 202 3.32 -19.96 19.46
C SER A 202 4.28 -18.80 19.75
N ASP A 203 3.98 -17.99 20.71
CA ASP A 203 4.79 -16.91 21.31
C ASP A 203 5.09 -15.65 20.51
N ARG A 204 4.79 -15.56 19.20
CA ARG A 204 5.02 -14.36 18.37
C ARG A 204 3.76 -13.70 17.81
N CYS A 205 2.60 -14.16 18.13
CA CYS A 205 1.36 -13.40 17.89
C CYS A 205 1.47 -11.97 18.45
N ARG A 206 2.17 -11.80 19.58
CA ARG A 206 2.41 -10.50 20.23
C ARG A 206 3.13 -9.47 19.36
N GLU A 207 3.97 -9.88 18.41
CA GLU A 207 4.69 -8.94 17.56
C GLU A 207 3.86 -8.47 16.35
N TYR A 208 2.97 -9.33 15.85
CA TYR A 208 1.96 -8.92 14.84
C TYR A 208 0.82 -8.14 15.48
N GLU A 209 0.47 -8.46 16.70
CA GLU A 209 -0.43 -7.68 17.55
C GLU A 209 0.01 -6.20 17.62
N ALA A 210 1.29 -5.90 17.69
CA ALA A 210 1.78 -4.52 17.76
C ALA A 210 1.65 -3.74 16.44
N VAL A 211 1.72 -4.37 15.27
CA VAL A 211 1.49 -3.71 13.96
C VAL A 211 0.01 -3.48 13.75
N CYS A 212 -0.76 -4.47 14.04
CA CYS A 212 -2.19 -4.38 14.08
C CYS A 212 -2.65 -3.48 15.24
N ALA A 213 -2.05 -3.38 16.44
CA ALA A 213 -2.52 -2.68 17.62
C ALA A 213 -2.61 -1.17 17.49
N LYS A 214 -1.91 -0.57 16.57
CA LYS A 214 -1.99 0.88 16.30
C LYS A 214 -2.99 1.23 15.19
N SER A 215 -3.46 0.27 14.39
CA SER A 215 -4.37 0.51 13.26
C SER A 215 -5.85 0.55 13.61
N GLY A 216 -6.17 0.33 14.85
CA GLY A 216 -7.57 0.33 15.31
C GLY A 216 -8.45 -0.79 14.75
N LEU A 217 -8.02 -1.51 13.71
CA LEU A 217 -8.81 -2.54 13.04
C LEU A 217 -8.05 -3.85 12.80
N LEU A 218 -6.81 -3.80 12.38
CA LEU A 218 -5.97 -4.99 12.18
C LEU A 218 -5.10 -5.31 13.40
N THR A 219 -5.06 -4.41 14.35
CA THR A 219 -4.39 -4.51 15.64
C THR A 219 -4.63 -5.80 16.39
N LYS A 220 -5.64 -6.48 16.00
CA LYS A 220 -6.32 -7.43 16.83
C LYS A 220 -6.51 -8.77 16.12
N MET A 221 -5.86 -8.97 14.96
CA MET A 221 -6.13 -10.09 14.07
C MET A 221 -5.17 -11.27 14.13
N VAL A 222 -4.08 -11.19 14.93
CA VAL A 222 -3.12 -12.32 14.97
C VAL A 222 -2.79 -12.70 16.39
#